data_3a85642788c02d4b24d720a26e5cef08
#
_entry.id   3a85642788c02d4b24d720a26e5cef08
#
_cell.length_a   1.000
_cell.length_b   1.000
_cell.length_c   1.000
_cell.angle_alpha   90.00
_cell.angle_beta   90.00
_cell.angle_gamma   90.00
#
_symmetry.space_group_name_H-M   'P 1'
#
loop_
_entity.id
_entity.type
_entity.pdbx_description
1 polymer ?
#
loop_
_entity_poly.entity_id
_entity_poly.type
_entity_poly.pdbx_seq_one_letter_code
_entity_poly.pdbx_strand_id
1 'polypeptide(L)' 'MNELSEEIGRICNILEDAIDEKDWDLVQQTYENLNSIYEDLDKQDSGFEYDYD' A
#
# COMPACT_ATOMS: atom_id res chain seq x y z
N MET A 1 6.05 -0.50 17.91
CA MET A 1 4.99 -0.68 17.06
C MET A 1 4.89 0.41 16.08
N ASN A 2 4.69 0.08 14.86
CA ASN A 2 4.70 1.07 13.82
C ASN A 2 3.32 1.13 13.25
N GLU A 3 2.75 2.31 13.22
CA GLU A 3 1.41 2.50 12.68
C GLU A 3 1.37 2.11 11.23
N LEU A 4 2.42 2.43 10.50
CA LEU A 4 2.47 2.12 9.10
C LEU A 4 2.46 0.61 8.89
N SER A 5 3.18 -0.09 9.73
CA SER A 5 3.23 -1.52 9.62
C SER A 5 1.85 -2.13 9.84
N GLU A 6 1.11 -1.59 10.79
CA GLU A 6 -0.22 -2.08 11.05
C GLU A 6 -1.14 -1.80 9.89
N GLU A 7 -0.99 -0.64 9.30
CA GLU A 7 -1.84 -0.29 8.21
C GLU A 7 -1.58 -1.18 7.01
N ILE A 8 -0.33 -1.43 6.72
CA ILE A 8 0.02 -2.29 5.61
C ILE A 8 -0.49 -3.70 5.86
N GLY A 9 -0.41 -4.15 7.10
CA GLY A 9 -0.93 -5.47 7.43
C GLY A 9 -2.42 -5.57 7.19
N ARG A 10 -3.14 -4.50 7.53
CA ARG A 10 -4.55 -4.47 7.33
C ARG A 10 -4.88 -4.52 5.84
N ILE A 11 -4.11 -3.76 5.06
CA ILE A 11 -4.32 -3.73 3.63
C ILE A 11 -4.06 -5.11 3.03
N CYS A 12 -3.03 -5.78 3.51
CA CYS A 12 -2.74 -7.10 3.02
C CYS A 12 -3.89 -8.06 3.30
N ASN A 13 -4.50 -7.94 4.47
CA ASN A 13 -5.62 -8.79 4.80
C ASN A 13 -6.79 -8.53 3.88
N ILE A 14 -7.06 -7.28 3.62
CA ILE A 14 -8.16 -6.94 2.73
C ILE A 14 -7.88 -7.47 1.33
N LEU A 15 -6.64 -7.33 0.89
CA LEU A 15 -6.30 -7.78 -0.44
C LEU A 15 -6.46 -9.29 -0.54
N GLU A 16 -6.05 -9.99 0.48
CA GLU A 16 -6.16 -11.43 0.48
C GLU A 16 -7.63 -11.84 0.40
N ASP A 17 -8.47 -11.15 1.14
CA ASP A 17 -9.88 -11.43 1.14
C ASP A 17 -10.47 -11.15 -0.23
N ALA A 18 -10.06 -10.05 -0.83
CA ALA A 18 -10.56 -9.67 -2.14
C ALA A 18 -10.19 -10.71 -3.19
N ILE A 19 -8.98 -11.21 -3.10
CA ILE A 19 -8.55 -12.21 -4.06
C ILE A 19 -9.34 -13.50 -3.87
N ASP A 20 -9.57 -13.86 -2.62
CA ASP A 20 -10.29 -15.07 -2.32
C ASP A 20 -11.71 -15.01 -2.87
N GLU A 21 -12.32 -13.84 -2.80
CA GLU A 21 -13.66 -13.66 -3.30
C GLU A 21 -13.68 -13.24 -4.75
N LYS A 22 -12.52 -13.02 -5.32
CA LYS A 22 -12.42 -12.58 -6.70
C LYS A 22 -13.12 -11.26 -6.91
N ASP A 23 -13.02 -10.38 -5.93
CA ASP A 23 -13.63 -9.08 -5.99
C ASP A 23 -12.63 -8.09 -6.55
N TRP A 24 -12.63 -7.95 -7.84
CA TRP A 24 -11.63 -7.10 -8.49
C TRP A 24 -11.78 -5.65 -8.17
N ASP A 25 -12.99 -5.20 -7.90
CA ASP A 25 -13.18 -3.81 -7.48
C ASP A 25 -12.46 -3.56 -6.18
N LEU A 26 -12.57 -4.48 -5.25
CA LEU A 26 -11.91 -4.33 -3.97
C LEU A 26 -10.40 -4.42 -4.13
N VAL A 27 -9.94 -5.25 -5.02
CA VAL A 27 -8.52 -5.34 -5.29
C VAL A 27 -8.00 -4.00 -5.78
N GLN A 28 -8.73 -3.38 -6.67
CA GLN A 28 -8.31 -2.09 -7.20
C GLN A 28 -8.32 -1.02 -6.12
N GLN A 29 -9.33 -1.02 -5.29
CA GLN A 29 -9.39 -0.06 -4.20
C GLN A 29 -8.22 -0.24 -3.26
N THR A 30 -7.90 -1.47 -2.95
CA THR A 30 -6.80 -1.75 -2.04
C THR A 30 -5.49 -1.31 -2.65
N TYR A 31 -5.34 -1.53 -3.93
CA TYR A 31 -4.14 -1.09 -4.61
C TYR A 31 -3.99 0.43 -4.52
N GLU A 32 -5.08 1.15 -4.70
CA GLU A 32 -5.02 2.60 -4.63
C GLU A 32 -4.66 3.07 -3.24
N ASN A 33 -5.19 2.39 -2.23
CA ASN A 33 -4.83 2.74 -0.87
C ASN A 33 -3.33 2.54 -0.63
N LEU A 34 -2.83 1.42 -1.08
CA LEU A 34 -1.42 1.14 -0.90
C LEU A 34 -0.56 2.14 -1.67
N ASN A 35 -1.00 2.48 -2.85
CA ASN A 35 -0.27 3.42 -3.67
C ASN A 35 -0.23 4.79 -2.98
N SER A 36 -1.32 5.16 -2.33
CA SER A 36 -1.37 6.41 -1.62
C SER A 36 -0.36 6.43 -0.48
N ILE A 37 -0.26 5.33 0.22
CA ILE A 37 0.69 5.23 1.31
C ILE A 37 2.11 5.32 0.78
N TYR A 38 2.34 4.67 -0.34
CA TYR A 38 3.66 4.69 -0.93
C TYR A 38 4.07 6.10 -1.34
N GLU A 39 3.13 6.84 -1.91
CA GLU A 39 3.43 8.21 -2.30
C GLU A 39 3.71 9.07 -1.09
N ASP A 40 2.99 8.84 -0.03
CA ASP A 40 3.20 9.60 1.18
C ASP A 40 4.58 9.36 1.75
N LEU A 41 5.00 8.12 1.74
CA LEU A 41 6.32 7.77 2.22
C LEU A 41 7.39 8.40 1.34
N ASP A 42 7.16 8.38 0.06
CA ASP A 42 8.14 8.93 -0.85
C ASP A 42 8.32 10.41 -0.60
N LYS A 43 7.25 11.11 -0.31
CA LYS A 43 7.34 12.51 -0.03
C LYS A 43 8.06 12.78 1.27
N GLN A 44 7.80 11.96 2.26
CA GLN A 44 8.41 12.17 3.55
C GLN A 44 9.90 11.98 3.50
N ASP A 45 10.32 11.02 2.72
CA ASP A 45 11.73 10.70 2.69
C ASP A 45 12.36 11.39 1.53
N SER A 46 12.37 12.67 1.56
CA SER A 46 12.87 13.42 0.45
C SER A 46 14.36 13.26 0.28
N GLY A 47 15.05 12.84 1.30
CA GLY A 47 16.48 12.68 1.18
C GLY A 47 16.87 11.44 0.45
N PHE A 48 15.93 10.55 0.24
CA PHE A 48 16.28 9.33 -0.36
C PHE A 48 15.98 9.37 -1.82
N GLU A 49 16.97 9.54 -2.62
CA GLU A 49 16.66 9.53 -3.94
C GLU A 49 17.55 8.63 -4.64
N TYR A 50 17.13 7.69 -5.32
CA TYR A 50 17.96 6.86 -5.98
C TYR A 50 17.73 7.07 -7.38
N ASP A 51 18.73 7.31 -8.04
CA ASP A 51 18.73 7.63 -9.22
C ASP A 51 19.18 6.52 -10.06
N TYR A 52 18.47 6.06 -10.85
CA TYR A 52 18.94 5.05 -11.64
C TYR A 52 18.58 5.43 -12.98
N ASP A 53 19.32 5.20 -13.89
CA ASP A 53 18.98 5.58 -15.11
C ASP A 53 18.96 4.59 -16.02
#